data_94fd53f600d3d2dbe74e5f8b40bb7445
#
_entry.id   94fd53f600d3d2dbe74e5f8b40bb7445
#
_cell.length_a   1.000
_cell.length_b   1.000
_cell.length_c   1.000
_cell.angle_alpha   90.00
_cell.angle_beta   90.00
_cell.angle_gamma   90.00
#
_symmetry.space_group_name_H-M   'P 1'
#
loop_
_entity.id
_entity.type
_entity.pdbx_description
1 polymer ?
#
loop_
_entity_poly.entity_id
_entity_poly.type
_entity_poly.pdbx_seq_one_letter_code
_entity_poly.pdbx_strand_id
1 'polypeptide(L)'
;MNEVAIVIPIYKTDMDLYELISFNQVRKIFSGYDMFFLKPESLEIGFEHNGIREIKMPDEYFESVSAYNRLMLTKETYDNFIDYRYILIHQLDGYVFEDRLQYFCGLDYDYIGAPWLYGVFEYISSNKNIWYVGNGGVSLRRVRATIKLLQEKKNDYKGNEDIYFAISDSDSFRVAPMNVALEFSFDEEVKTAFANNNHQMPMCAHAWYKYNFDFYRPYIEAEGYMLDNLSIEGNLDEINVLERKRDRDIAEFFKNRYSTEVLCNSLKMIFDNYSGEVVVWGNGRNGAMLRRMLQDAEQKILCIIDSNTWMNFSEFKKIYSDRSVPIIVSPYNAYDEIASQLKADGYCNYLGFKQLIDKMTYSYKN
;
A
#
# COMPACT_ATOMS: atom_id res chain seq x y z
N MET A 1 26.54 8.73 -18.51
CA MET A 1 25.25 8.53 -17.81
C MET A 1 25.57 8.60 -16.31
N ASN A 2 24.95 9.51 -15.60
CA ASN A 2 25.08 9.61 -14.15
C ASN A 2 24.47 8.35 -13.50
N GLU A 3 24.98 7.93 -12.33
CA GLU A 3 24.54 6.67 -11.76
C GLU A 3 23.12 6.79 -11.19
N VAL A 4 22.85 7.78 -10.33
CA VAL A 4 21.55 7.94 -9.68
C VAL A 4 21.19 9.40 -9.46
N ALA A 5 19.91 9.75 -9.61
CA ALA A 5 19.32 11.00 -9.19
C ALA A 5 18.36 10.78 -8.01
N ILE A 6 18.36 11.71 -7.06
CA ILE A 6 17.42 11.72 -5.94
C ILE A 6 16.18 12.52 -6.36
N VAL A 7 15.01 11.91 -6.31
CA VAL A 7 13.73 12.54 -6.70
C VAL A 7 12.83 12.65 -5.50
N ILE A 8 12.51 13.87 -5.13
CA ILE A 8 11.70 14.20 -3.94
C ILE A 8 10.35 14.75 -4.42
N PRO A 9 9.27 13.96 -4.36
CA PRO A 9 7.93 14.45 -4.67
C PRO A 9 7.47 15.47 -3.63
N ILE A 10 7.00 16.64 -4.08
CA ILE A 10 6.41 17.68 -3.24
C ILE A 10 5.11 18.21 -3.83
N TYR A 11 4.13 18.53 -2.99
CA TYR A 11 2.79 18.99 -3.40
C TYR A 11 2.24 20.11 -2.52
N LYS A 12 3.06 20.63 -1.59
CA LYS A 12 2.70 21.74 -0.69
C LYS A 12 3.83 22.75 -0.59
N THR A 13 3.50 23.99 -0.25
CA THR A 13 4.39 25.15 -0.18
C THR A 13 5.43 25.02 0.92
N ASP A 14 5.03 24.44 2.05
CA ASP A 14 5.85 24.37 3.27
C ASP A 14 5.93 22.93 3.78
N MET A 15 6.96 22.64 4.57
CA MET A 15 7.17 21.36 5.23
C MET A 15 6.77 21.45 6.70
N ASP A 16 6.17 20.40 7.23
CA ASP A 16 6.10 20.23 8.68
C ASP A 16 7.46 19.84 9.27
N LEU A 17 7.55 19.75 10.59
CA LEU A 17 8.82 19.51 11.26
C LEU A 17 9.41 18.13 10.93
N TYR A 18 8.59 17.11 10.77
CA TYR A 18 9.05 15.75 10.41
C TYR A 18 9.61 15.72 8.99
N GLU A 19 8.91 16.35 8.07
CA GLU A 19 9.34 16.48 6.68
C GLU A 19 10.61 17.32 6.55
N LEU A 20 10.74 18.37 7.37
CA LEU A 20 11.95 19.19 7.43
C LEU A 20 13.15 18.38 7.93
N ILE A 21 12.96 17.51 8.92
CA ILE A 21 14.01 16.59 9.39
C ILE A 21 14.41 15.64 8.26
N SER A 22 13.45 15.01 7.61
CA SER A 22 13.69 14.12 6.46
C SER A 22 14.41 14.83 5.32
N PHE A 23 13.97 16.04 4.99
CA PHE A 23 14.57 16.86 3.93
C PHE A 23 16.00 17.26 4.23
N ASN A 24 16.27 17.70 5.46
CA ASN A 24 17.63 18.05 5.88
C ASN A 24 18.55 16.83 5.88
N GLN A 25 18.04 15.68 6.31
CA GLN A 25 18.80 14.44 6.36
C GLN A 25 19.15 13.92 4.96
N VAL A 26 18.18 13.89 4.02
CA VAL A 26 18.45 13.46 2.65
C VAL A 26 19.48 14.38 1.97
N ARG A 27 19.39 15.68 2.17
CA ARG A 27 20.39 16.65 1.66
C ARG A 27 21.77 16.45 2.27
N LYS A 28 21.84 16.14 3.57
CA LYS A 28 23.10 15.88 4.30
C LYS A 28 23.77 14.62 3.76
N ILE A 29 23.06 13.51 3.74
CA ILE A 29 23.62 12.19 3.39
C ILE A 29 23.92 12.10 1.89
N PHE A 30 23.01 12.57 1.04
CA PHE A 30 23.15 12.47 -0.42
C PHE A 30 23.64 13.77 -1.07
N SER A 31 24.44 14.57 -0.36
CA SER A 31 24.94 15.87 -0.86
C SER A 31 25.80 15.77 -2.14
N GLY A 32 26.31 14.59 -2.46
CA GLY A 32 27.09 14.33 -3.70
C GLY A 32 26.25 13.95 -4.91
N TYR A 33 24.94 13.85 -4.78
CA TYR A 33 24.05 13.44 -5.87
C TYR A 33 23.21 14.61 -6.40
N ASP A 34 22.82 14.52 -7.67
CA ASP A 34 21.84 15.44 -8.25
C ASP A 34 20.46 15.21 -7.60
N MET A 35 19.86 16.29 -7.11
CA MET A 35 18.54 16.26 -6.47
C MET A 35 17.51 17.01 -7.30
N PHE A 36 16.28 16.48 -7.30
CA PHE A 36 15.15 17.03 -8.03
C PHE A 36 13.89 17.03 -7.17
N PHE A 37 13.17 18.15 -7.19
CA PHE A 37 11.77 18.15 -6.81
C PHE A 37 10.91 17.72 -7.98
N LEU A 38 10.02 16.76 -7.74
CA LEU A 38 8.91 16.42 -8.64
C LEU A 38 7.65 17.07 -8.10
N LYS A 39 7.12 18.11 -8.79
CA LYS A 39 6.13 19.02 -8.23
C LYS A 39 5.04 19.42 -9.24
N PRO A 40 3.87 19.90 -8.74
CA PRO A 40 2.88 20.56 -9.60
C PRO A 40 3.47 21.78 -10.33
N GLU A 41 3.01 22.03 -11.54
CA GLU A 41 3.42 23.22 -12.32
C GLU A 41 3.14 24.51 -11.56
N SER A 42 1.95 24.62 -10.94
CA SER A 42 1.50 25.84 -10.25
C SER A 42 2.10 26.03 -8.86
N LEU A 43 2.75 25.01 -8.28
CA LEU A 43 3.26 25.10 -6.92
C LEU A 43 4.48 26.03 -6.83
N GLU A 44 4.39 27.08 -6.00
CA GLU A 44 5.53 27.88 -5.59
C GLU A 44 6.09 27.36 -4.25
N ILE A 45 7.41 27.09 -4.24
CA ILE A 45 8.08 26.53 -3.06
C ILE A 45 8.39 27.65 -2.08
N GLY A 46 7.89 27.54 -0.83
CA GLY A 46 8.03 28.57 0.21
C GLY A 46 9.31 28.47 1.05
N PHE A 47 10.16 27.47 0.83
CA PHE A 47 11.38 27.24 1.61
C PHE A 47 12.64 27.21 0.75
N GLU A 48 13.81 27.35 1.41
CA GLU A 48 15.10 27.38 0.73
C GLU A 48 15.48 25.97 0.22
N HIS A 49 15.75 25.88 -1.09
CA HIS A 49 16.09 24.63 -1.76
C HIS A 49 17.28 24.74 -2.74
N ASN A 50 18.25 25.57 -2.41
CA ASN A 50 19.42 25.81 -3.24
C ASN A 50 20.09 24.50 -3.69
N GLY A 51 20.38 24.41 -5.01
CA GLY A 51 21.02 23.26 -5.64
C GLY A 51 20.07 22.13 -6.02
N ILE A 52 18.77 22.21 -5.71
CA ILE A 52 17.75 21.24 -6.13
C ILE A 52 17.06 21.73 -7.39
N ARG A 53 17.05 20.91 -8.43
CA ARG A 53 16.35 21.21 -9.69
C ARG A 53 14.87 20.86 -9.59
N GLU A 54 14.02 21.51 -10.37
CA GLU A 54 12.58 21.28 -10.40
C GLU A 54 12.16 20.54 -11.67
N ILE A 55 11.41 19.45 -11.52
CA ILE A 55 10.66 18.79 -12.58
C ILE A 55 9.18 19.09 -12.33
N LYS A 56 8.59 19.85 -13.26
CA LYS A 56 7.19 20.29 -13.19
C LYS A 56 6.32 19.33 -13.97
N MET A 57 5.24 18.88 -13.34
CA MET A 57 4.24 17.99 -13.92
C MET A 57 2.85 18.59 -13.76
N PRO A 58 1.85 18.22 -14.59
CA PRO A 58 0.50 18.74 -14.48
C PRO A 58 -0.09 18.59 -13.07
N ASP A 59 -0.74 19.64 -12.59
CA ASP A 59 -1.27 19.76 -11.22
C ASP A 59 -2.20 18.61 -10.85
N GLU A 60 -2.99 18.12 -11.81
CA GLU A 60 -3.94 17.01 -11.63
C GLU A 60 -3.32 15.71 -11.07
N TYR A 61 -2.02 15.54 -11.23
CA TYR A 61 -1.30 14.37 -10.69
C TYR A 61 -1.00 14.47 -9.20
N PHE A 62 -1.21 15.61 -8.58
CA PHE A 62 -0.90 15.85 -7.16
C PHE A 62 -2.15 16.07 -6.29
N GLU A 63 -3.35 15.96 -6.87
CA GLU A 63 -4.61 16.19 -6.17
C GLU A 63 -4.99 15.07 -5.17
N SER A 64 -4.43 13.88 -5.33
CA SER A 64 -4.71 12.72 -4.47
C SER A 64 -3.62 11.65 -4.60
N VAL A 65 -3.59 10.70 -3.64
CA VAL A 65 -2.72 9.50 -3.71
C VAL A 65 -2.96 8.73 -5.01
N SER A 66 -4.23 8.56 -5.43
CA SER A 66 -4.55 7.88 -6.70
C SER A 66 -4.01 8.64 -7.92
N ALA A 67 -4.02 9.97 -7.89
CA ALA A 67 -3.44 10.80 -8.95
C ALA A 67 -1.92 10.67 -8.99
N TYR A 68 -1.27 10.70 -7.83
CA TYR A 68 0.16 10.45 -7.71
C TYR A 68 0.56 9.05 -8.21
N ASN A 69 -0.22 8.02 -7.88
CA ASN A 69 0.01 6.68 -8.43
C ASN A 69 -0.03 6.68 -9.97
N ARG A 70 -0.96 7.43 -10.58
CA ARG A 70 -0.98 7.58 -12.05
C ARG A 70 0.26 8.29 -12.57
N LEU A 71 0.72 9.37 -11.90
CA LEU A 71 1.97 10.07 -12.26
C LEU A 71 3.15 9.10 -12.33
N MET A 72 3.31 8.29 -11.26
CA MET A 72 4.42 7.34 -11.17
C MET A 72 4.32 6.16 -12.16
N LEU A 73 3.20 6.02 -12.84
CA LEU A 73 2.96 5.06 -13.93
C LEU A 73 2.99 5.73 -15.32
N THR A 74 3.36 7.00 -15.43
CA THR A 74 3.59 7.65 -16.73
C THR A 74 5.04 7.52 -17.16
N LYS A 75 5.26 7.26 -18.46
CA LYS A 75 6.61 7.24 -19.05
C LYS A 75 7.28 8.60 -18.93
N GLU A 76 6.50 9.66 -19.10
CA GLU A 76 6.94 11.06 -19.09
C GLU A 76 7.66 11.41 -17.78
N THR A 77 7.24 10.86 -16.66
CA THR A 77 7.95 11.04 -15.38
C THR A 77 9.40 10.58 -15.47
N TYR A 78 9.65 9.40 -16.04
CA TYR A 78 10.99 8.82 -16.14
C TYR A 78 11.82 9.36 -17.30
N ASP A 79 11.21 9.89 -18.37
CA ASP A 79 11.91 10.54 -19.46
C ASP A 79 12.73 11.76 -19.00
N ASN A 80 12.28 12.45 -17.96
CA ASN A 80 13.03 13.55 -17.34
C ASN A 80 14.37 13.09 -16.75
N PHE A 81 14.55 11.79 -16.52
CA PHE A 81 15.74 11.21 -15.90
C PHE A 81 16.51 10.26 -16.81
N ILE A 82 16.31 10.34 -18.13
CA ILE A 82 16.92 9.41 -19.11
C ILE A 82 18.45 9.38 -19.09
N ASP A 83 19.08 10.44 -18.59
CA ASP A 83 20.53 10.56 -18.42
C ASP A 83 21.08 9.88 -17.16
N TYR A 84 20.20 9.39 -16.29
CA TYR A 84 20.53 8.63 -15.10
C TYR A 84 20.26 7.14 -15.31
N ARG A 85 21.07 6.30 -14.68
CA ARG A 85 20.82 4.86 -14.68
C ARG A 85 19.67 4.51 -13.74
N TYR A 86 19.62 5.13 -12.57
CA TYR A 86 18.59 4.97 -11.56
C TYR A 86 18.03 6.31 -11.10
N ILE A 87 16.83 6.26 -10.53
CA ILE A 87 16.31 7.30 -9.64
C ILE A 87 16.01 6.67 -8.28
N LEU A 88 16.30 7.40 -7.21
CA LEU A 88 15.78 7.13 -5.88
C LEU A 88 14.57 8.03 -5.66
N ILE A 89 13.38 7.45 -5.59
CA ILE A 89 12.21 8.17 -5.06
C ILE A 89 12.36 8.26 -3.55
N HIS A 90 12.32 9.47 -3.02
CA HIS A 90 12.40 9.74 -1.59
C HIS A 90 11.26 10.69 -1.21
N GLN A 91 10.16 10.17 -0.71
CA GLN A 91 9.06 10.98 -0.17
C GLN A 91 9.51 11.67 1.12
N LEU A 92 8.87 12.80 1.47
CA LEU A 92 9.26 13.61 2.63
C LEU A 92 9.00 12.95 3.99
N ASP A 93 8.28 11.83 4.02
CA ASP A 93 8.16 10.97 5.20
C ASP A 93 9.21 9.84 5.24
N GLY A 94 10.11 9.81 4.26
CA GLY A 94 11.29 8.94 4.29
C GLY A 94 12.42 9.51 5.18
N TYR A 95 13.30 8.64 5.69
CA TYR A 95 14.51 9.02 6.41
C TYR A 95 15.71 8.21 5.93
N VAL A 96 16.87 8.84 5.83
CA VAL A 96 18.11 8.20 5.35
C VAL A 96 19.07 8.06 6.53
N PHE A 97 19.55 6.84 6.80
CA PHE A 97 20.53 6.58 7.86
C PHE A 97 21.96 6.63 7.35
N GLU A 98 22.21 6.11 6.14
CA GLU A 98 23.54 6.06 5.54
C GLU A 98 23.47 6.08 4.00
N ASP A 99 24.59 6.41 3.33
CA ASP A 99 24.70 6.31 1.87
C ASP A 99 25.21 4.92 1.45
N ARG A 100 24.32 4.10 0.94
CA ARG A 100 24.62 2.81 0.30
C ARG A 100 24.12 2.73 -1.14
N LEU A 101 23.79 3.88 -1.76
CA LEU A 101 23.20 3.89 -3.11
C LEU A 101 24.06 3.17 -4.15
N GLN A 102 25.38 3.37 -4.12
CA GLN A 102 26.28 2.68 -5.08
C GLN A 102 26.24 1.17 -4.92
N TYR A 103 26.11 0.66 -3.71
CA TYR A 103 25.94 -0.77 -3.44
C TYR A 103 24.64 -1.28 -4.08
N PHE A 104 23.49 -0.61 -3.82
CA PHE A 104 22.20 -1.05 -4.35
C PHE A 104 22.11 -0.93 -5.88
N CYS A 105 22.69 0.14 -6.47
CA CYS A 105 22.82 0.26 -7.92
C CYS A 105 23.66 -0.87 -8.52
N GLY A 106 24.67 -1.34 -7.80
CA GLY A 106 25.56 -2.45 -8.23
C GLY A 106 24.88 -3.82 -8.22
N LEU A 107 23.80 -4.02 -7.46
CA LEU A 107 23.02 -5.26 -7.44
C LEU A 107 22.20 -5.52 -8.71
N ASP A 108 22.03 -4.50 -9.53
CA ASP A 108 21.43 -4.59 -10.87
C ASP A 108 19.96 -5.00 -10.91
N TYR A 109 19.18 -4.71 -9.86
CA TYR A 109 17.72 -4.83 -9.86
C TYR A 109 17.08 -3.64 -10.59
N ASP A 110 15.90 -3.86 -11.16
CA ASP A 110 15.15 -2.80 -11.83
C ASP A 110 14.26 -2.02 -10.87
N TYR A 111 13.86 -2.67 -9.75
CA TYR A 111 13.09 -2.07 -8.68
C TYR A 111 13.53 -2.61 -7.31
N ILE A 112 13.80 -1.70 -6.37
CA ILE A 112 14.02 -2.02 -4.96
C ILE A 112 13.12 -1.09 -4.14
N GLY A 113 12.24 -1.65 -3.31
CA GLY A 113 11.41 -0.92 -2.34
C GLY A 113 11.47 -1.60 -0.98
N ALA A 114 10.86 -1.01 0.05
CA ALA A 114 10.75 -1.64 1.35
C ALA A 114 9.90 -2.93 1.29
N PRO A 115 10.17 -3.91 2.15
CA PRO A 115 9.42 -5.16 2.16
C PRO A 115 8.05 -4.99 2.83
N TRP A 116 7.08 -5.75 2.34
CA TRP A 116 5.81 -6.02 3.03
C TRP A 116 5.93 -7.36 3.73
N LEU A 117 6.25 -7.38 5.01
CA LEU A 117 6.64 -8.59 5.73
C LEU A 117 5.55 -9.66 5.77
N TYR A 118 4.29 -9.26 5.70
CA TYR A 118 3.15 -10.17 5.60
C TYR A 118 2.59 -10.29 4.18
N GLY A 119 3.27 -9.71 3.20
CA GLY A 119 2.85 -9.70 1.81
C GLY A 119 1.72 -8.72 1.51
N VAL A 120 1.55 -8.45 0.22
CA VAL A 120 0.38 -7.74 -0.30
C VAL A 120 -0.35 -8.68 -1.24
N PHE A 121 -1.62 -8.89 -0.95
CA PHE A 121 -2.50 -9.67 -1.79
C PHE A 121 -3.32 -8.74 -2.68
N GLU A 122 -3.13 -8.82 -3.98
CA GLU A 122 -3.95 -8.11 -4.93
C GLU A 122 -4.67 -9.07 -5.86
N TYR A 123 -5.98 -8.92 -5.93
CA TYR A 123 -6.85 -9.75 -6.73
C TYR A 123 -7.04 -9.12 -8.12
N ILE A 124 -5.99 -9.04 -8.93
CA ILE A 124 -6.07 -8.42 -10.26
C ILE A 124 -6.41 -9.42 -11.37
N SER A 125 -6.10 -10.69 -11.17
CA SER A 125 -6.38 -11.72 -12.16
C SER A 125 -6.51 -13.09 -11.50
N SER A 126 -6.70 -14.15 -12.30
CA SER A 126 -6.73 -15.54 -11.82
C SER A 126 -5.47 -16.02 -11.09
N ASN A 127 -4.38 -15.20 -11.05
CA ASN A 127 -3.16 -15.50 -10.32
C ASN A 127 -3.23 -14.94 -8.91
N LYS A 128 -3.35 -15.83 -7.92
CA LYS A 128 -3.38 -15.53 -6.47
C LYS A 128 -1.95 -15.40 -5.93
N ASN A 129 -1.18 -14.41 -6.37
CA ASN A 129 0.19 -14.21 -5.95
C ASN A 129 0.25 -13.31 -4.70
N ILE A 130 1.18 -13.61 -3.81
CA ILE A 130 1.53 -12.77 -2.65
C ILE A 130 2.87 -12.13 -2.96
N TRP A 131 2.91 -10.79 -2.95
CA TRP A 131 4.15 -10.03 -3.14
C TRP A 131 4.68 -9.56 -1.80
N TYR A 132 5.98 -9.65 -1.62
CA TYR A 132 6.65 -9.34 -0.36
C TYR A 132 7.56 -8.12 -0.44
N VAL A 133 7.78 -7.55 -1.61
CA VAL A 133 8.63 -6.38 -1.83
C VAL A 133 7.95 -5.42 -2.77
N GLY A 134 7.98 -4.14 -2.41
CA GLY A 134 7.49 -3.16 -3.36
C GLY A 134 7.16 -1.76 -2.87
N ASN A 135 7.15 -1.44 -1.57
CA ASN A 135 6.77 -0.09 -1.12
C ASN A 135 7.48 1.02 -1.92
N GLY A 136 6.71 1.99 -2.42
CA GLY A 136 7.16 3.00 -3.38
C GLY A 136 7.70 4.28 -2.78
N GLY A 137 7.40 4.58 -1.50
CA GLY A 137 7.70 5.88 -0.87
C GLY A 137 9.19 6.15 -0.71
N VAL A 138 10.00 5.11 -0.43
CA VAL A 138 11.45 5.09 -0.65
C VAL A 138 11.76 3.91 -1.57
N SER A 139 12.06 4.19 -2.84
CA SER A 139 12.33 3.13 -3.82
C SER A 139 13.39 3.53 -4.84
N LEU A 140 14.26 2.57 -5.20
CA LEU A 140 15.26 2.69 -6.25
C LEU A 140 14.74 2.06 -7.53
N ARG A 141 14.72 2.82 -8.63
CA ARG A 141 14.10 2.43 -9.90
C ARG A 141 15.09 2.62 -11.04
N ARG A 142 15.31 1.58 -11.86
CA ARG A 142 16.13 1.67 -13.06
C ARG A 142 15.36 2.37 -14.17
N VAL A 143 15.79 3.55 -14.57
CA VAL A 143 15.04 4.45 -15.47
C VAL A 143 14.64 3.76 -16.76
N ARG A 144 15.59 3.20 -17.51
CA ARG A 144 15.31 2.60 -18.82
C ARG A 144 14.45 1.34 -18.74
N ALA A 145 14.62 0.53 -17.69
CA ALA A 145 13.79 -0.65 -17.49
C ALA A 145 12.35 -0.27 -17.14
N THR A 146 12.17 0.75 -16.31
CA THR A 146 10.84 1.28 -15.98
C THR A 146 10.15 1.87 -17.22
N ILE A 147 10.85 2.68 -18.03
CA ILE A 147 10.29 3.21 -19.28
C ILE A 147 9.85 2.08 -20.21
N LYS A 148 10.70 1.05 -20.39
CA LYS A 148 10.38 -0.10 -21.23
C LYS A 148 9.13 -0.83 -20.72
N LEU A 149 9.06 -1.11 -19.41
CA LEU A 149 7.91 -1.77 -18.78
C LEU A 149 6.61 -0.99 -19.02
N LEU A 150 6.62 0.33 -18.82
CA LEU A 150 5.45 1.20 -19.01
C LEU A 150 5.00 1.32 -20.45
N GLN A 151 5.92 1.17 -21.42
CA GLN A 151 5.60 1.15 -22.85
C GLN A 151 5.02 -0.18 -23.34
N GLU A 152 5.51 -1.31 -22.80
CA GLU A 152 5.11 -2.65 -23.23
C GLU A 152 3.73 -3.04 -22.69
N LYS A 153 3.40 -2.62 -21.48
CA LYS A 153 2.10 -2.88 -20.86
C LYS A 153 1.16 -1.70 -21.13
N LYS A 154 0.07 -1.93 -21.87
CA LYS A 154 -1.05 -0.96 -21.92
C LYS A 154 -1.48 -0.66 -20.50
N ASN A 155 -1.26 0.60 -20.08
CA ASN A 155 -1.45 0.98 -18.70
C ASN A 155 -2.92 1.33 -18.43
N ASP A 156 -3.76 0.31 -18.28
CA ASP A 156 -5.13 0.42 -17.77
C ASP A 156 -5.20 0.10 -16.26
N TYR A 157 -4.04 -0.12 -15.63
CA TYR A 157 -3.93 -0.38 -14.20
C TYR A 157 -4.33 0.85 -13.37
N LYS A 158 -5.22 0.66 -12.39
CA LYS A 158 -5.81 1.72 -11.55
C LYS A 158 -5.48 1.58 -10.06
N GLY A 159 -4.58 0.66 -9.70
CA GLY A 159 -4.14 0.42 -8.34
C GLY A 159 -2.94 1.27 -7.94
N ASN A 160 -2.30 0.89 -6.83
CA ASN A 160 -1.09 1.53 -6.33
C ASN A 160 0.10 1.21 -7.24
N GLU A 161 0.92 2.20 -7.52
CA GLU A 161 2.05 2.09 -8.45
C GLU A 161 3.12 1.10 -8.00
N ASP A 162 3.35 1.03 -6.71
CA ASP A 162 4.30 0.12 -6.06
C ASP A 162 3.89 -1.35 -6.25
N ILE A 163 2.60 -1.65 -6.11
CA ILE A 163 2.06 -2.98 -6.42
C ILE A 163 2.25 -3.31 -7.91
N TYR A 164 2.02 -2.33 -8.80
CA TYR A 164 2.24 -2.54 -10.24
C TYR A 164 3.68 -2.98 -10.53
N PHE A 165 4.68 -2.32 -9.92
CA PHE A 165 6.08 -2.71 -10.09
C PHE A 165 6.35 -4.08 -9.47
N ALA A 166 5.86 -4.35 -8.26
CA ALA A 166 6.04 -5.63 -7.59
C ALA A 166 5.49 -6.82 -8.39
N ILE A 167 4.27 -6.68 -8.98
CA ILE A 167 3.66 -7.74 -9.80
C ILE A 167 4.29 -7.86 -11.20
N SER A 168 5.15 -6.94 -11.58
CA SER A 168 5.86 -6.95 -12.86
C SER A 168 7.18 -7.72 -12.80
N ASP A 169 7.51 -8.32 -11.63
CA ASP A 169 8.71 -9.16 -11.48
C ASP A 169 8.73 -10.29 -12.50
N SER A 170 9.80 -10.34 -13.28
CA SER A 170 9.99 -11.26 -14.40
C SER A 170 11.45 -11.23 -14.88
N ASP A 171 11.79 -12.08 -15.82
CA ASP A 171 13.12 -12.05 -16.46
C ASP A 171 13.42 -10.72 -17.17
N SER A 172 12.40 -9.97 -17.58
CA SER A 172 12.54 -8.67 -18.25
C SER A 172 12.47 -7.45 -17.32
N PHE A 173 12.02 -7.62 -16.08
CA PHE A 173 11.95 -6.58 -15.05
C PHE A 173 12.16 -7.21 -13.67
N ARG A 174 13.33 -7.02 -13.08
CA ARG A 174 13.78 -7.72 -11.88
C ARG A 174 13.50 -6.90 -10.61
N VAL A 175 12.60 -7.40 -9.76
CA VAL A 175 12.35 -6.85 -8.43
C VAL A 175 13.32 -7.49 -7.41
N ALA A 176 13.81 -6.68 -6.47
CA ALA A 176 14.73 -7.17 -5.45
C ALA A 176 14.06 -8.19 -4.51
N PRO A 177 14.78 -9.21 -4.03
CA PRO A 177 14.26 -10.15 -3.05
C PRO A 177 14.18 -9.54 -1.65
N MET A 178 13.44 -10.20 -0.76
CA MET A 178 13.17 -9.77 0.62
C MET A 178 14.42 -9.37 1.42
N ASN A 179 15.48 -10.13 1.34
CA ASN A 179 16.73 -9.85 2.07
C ASN A 179 17.40 -8.54 1.61
N VAL A 180 17.37 -8.24 0.31
CA VAL A 180 17.88 -6.98 -0.24
C VAL A 180 16.96 -5.80 0.14
N ALA A 181 15.64 -6.02 0.09
CA ALA A 181 14.66 -5.02 0.48
C ALA A 181 14.78 -4.63 1.96
N LEU A 182 15.04 -5.59 2.85
CA LEU A 182 15.30 -5.36 4.28
C LEU A 182 16.55 -4.52 4.52
N GLU A 183 17.61 -4.71 3.76
CA GLU A 183 18.80 -3.88 3.85
C GLU A 183 18.58 -2.47 3.27
N PHE A 184 17.66 -2.35 2.30
CA PHE A 184 17.40 -1.10 1.60
C PHE A 184 16.51 -0.14 2.41
N SER A 185 15.32 -0.59 2.86
CA SER A 185 14.39 0.28 3.58
C SER A 185 13.46 -0.50 4.50
N PHE A 186 13.12 0.10 5.64
CA PHE A 186 11.98 -0.33 6.45
C PHE A 186 10.76 0.56 6.15
N ASP A 187 9.58 -0.02 6.30
CA ASP A 187 8.29 0.66 6.21
C ASP A 187 7.49 0.34 7.47
N GLU A 188 6.49 -0.49 7.38
CA GLU A 188 5.72 -1.00 8.50
C GLU A 188 6.45 -2.15 9.22
N GLU A 189 5.98 -2.55 10.39
CA GLU A 189 6.51 -3.69 11.15
C GLU A 189 8.00 -3.57 11.52
N VAL A 190 8.41 -2.37 11.86
CA VAL A 190 9.81 -1.98 12.02
C VAL A 190 10.61 -2.92 12.93
N LYS A 191 10.02 -3.39 14.06
CA LYS A 191 10.70 -4.31 15.00
C LYS A 191 10.94 -5.68 14.37
N THR A 192 9.97 -6.15 13.59
CA THR A 192 10.09 -7.43 12.87
C THR A 192 11.07 -7.29 11.71
N ALA A 193 11.04 -6.17 10.98
CA ALA A 193 12.01 -5.86 9.93
C ALA A 193 13.44 -5.84 10.48
N PHE A 194 13.66 -5.15 11.60
CA PHE A 194 14.96 -5.07 12.26
C PHE A 194 15.48 -6.44 12.73
N ALA A 195 14.61 -7.27 13.34
CA ALA A 195 14.97 -8.62 13.72
C ALA A 195 15.35 -9.49 12.51
N ASN A 196 14.59 -9.39 11.41
CA ASN A 196 14.86 -10.14 10.18
C ASN A 196 16.07 -9.62 9.40
N ASN A 197 16.47 -8.37 9.62
CA ASN A 197 17.70 -7.76 9.08
C ASN A 197 18.91 -7.93 10.00
N ASN A 198 18.96 -9.00 10.78
CA ASN A 198 20.07 -9.29 11.71
C ASN A 198 20.37 -8.16 12.69
N HIS A 199 19.35 -7.43 13.12
CA HIS A 199 19.45 -6.26 14.00
C HIS A 199 20.35 -5.15 13.42
N GLN A 200 20.34 -5.00 12.09
CA GLN A 200 21.00 -3.91 11.39
C GLN A 200 19.97 -2.90 10.89
N MET A 201 20.30 -1.60 10.99
CA MET A 201 19.49 -0.56 10.37
C MET A 201 19.58 -0.67 8.84
N PRO A 202 18.49 -0.38 8.11
CA PRO A 202 18.52 -0.29 6.65
C PRO A 202 19.19 1.00 6.19
N MET A 203 19.39 1.17 4.88
CA MET A 203 19.83 2.46 4.32
C MET A 203 18.80 3.56 4.58
N CYS A 204 17.51 3.26 4.43
CA CYS A 204 16.41 4.21 4.60
C CYS A 204 15.27 3.65 5.44
N ALA A 205 14.35 4.52 5.85
CA ALA A 205 13.02 4.16 6.33
C ALA A 205 11.97 4.99 5.59
N HIS A 206 10.80 4.42 5.32
CA HIS A 206 9.62 5.12 4.84
C HIS A 206 8.67 5.34 6.03
N ALA A 207 7.93 6.45 6.02
CA ALA A 207 6.94 6.79 7.03
C ALA A 207 7.46 6.69 8.49
N TRP A 208 8.73 7.05 8.71
CA TRP A 208 9.46 6.83 9.95
C TRP A 208 8.78 7.41 11.19
N TYR A 209 8.05 8.50 11.06
CA TYR A 209 7.33 9.11 12.18
C TYR A 209 5.91 8.58 12.34
N LYS A 210 5.37 7.87 11.33
CA LYS A 210 4.03 7.28 11.35
C LYS A 210 4.04 5.88 11.96
N TYR A 211 5.12 5.12 11.74
CA TYR A 211 5.28 3.74 12.18
C TYR A 211 6.42 3.63 13.20
N ASN A 212 6.07 3.29 14.43
CA ASN A 212 7.02 3.01 15.50
C ASN A 212 8.07 4.12 15.73
N PHE A 213 7.63 5.38 15.82
CA PHE A 213 8.48 6.57 16.02
C PHE A 213 9.54 6.40 17.11
N ASP A 214 9.16 5.79 18.27
CA ASP A 214 10.09 5.58 19.39
C ASP A 214 11.25 4.64 19.06
N PHE A 215 11.07 3.73 18.08
CA PHE A 215 12.16 2.89 17.60
C PHE A 215 13.23 3.72 16.88
N TYR A 216 12.81 4.67 16.05
CA TYR A 216 13.75 5.50 15.28
C TYR A 216 14.33 6.65 16.07
N ARG A 217 13.68 7.12 17.14
CA ARG A 217 14.07 8.27 17.95
C ARG A 217 15.56 8.29 18.30
N PRO A 218 16.16 7.24 18.91
CA PRO A 218 17.58 7.29 19.32
C PRO A 218 18.54 7.46 18.14
N TYR A 219 18.20 6.95 16.96
CA TYR A 219 19.03 7.07 15.76
C TYR A 219 18.95 8.49 15.18
N ILE A 220 17.77 9.09 15.20
CA ILE A 220 17.55 10.45 14.68
C ILE A 220 18.12 11.51 15.61
N GLU A 221 17.96 11.34 16.93
CA GLU A 221 18.57 12.22 17.93
C GLU A 221 20.10 12.16 17.90
N ALA A 222 20.68 10.99 17.59
CA ALA A 222 22.14 10.86 17.41
C ALA A 222 22.68 11.68 16.24
N GLU A 223 21.85 12.00 15.24
CA GLU A 223 22.18 12.90 14.13
C GLU A 223 22.03 14.39 14.46
N GLY A 224 21.61 14.72 15.70
CA GLY A 224 21.51 16.08 16.23
C GLY A 224 20.12 16.71 16.09
N TYR A 225 19.09 15.96 15.70
CA TYR A 225 17.72 16.43 15.65
C TYR A 225 17.05 16.34 17.03
N MET A 226 16.36 17.40 17.43
CA MET A 226 15.61 17.43 18.69
C MET A 226 14.16 17.00 18.47
N LEU A 227 13.74 15.95 19.16
CA LEU A 227 12.41 15.34 18.99
C LEU A 227 11.51 15.48 20.24
N ASP A 228 11.98 16.21 21.28
CA ASP A 228 11.32 16.29 22.59
C ASP A 228 9.89 16.83 22.58
N ASN A 229 9.55 17.64 21.59
CA ASN A 229 8.21 18.24 21.45
C ASN A 229 7.34 17.53 20.38
N LEU A 230 7.82 16.40 19.87
CA LEU A 230 7.13 15.64 18.86
C LEU A 230 6.41 14.45 19.53
N SER A 231 5.10 14.53 19.60
CA SER A 231 4.24 13.40 19.96
C SER A 231 3.42 12.97 18.76
N ILE A 232 3.41 11.70 18.47
CA ILE A 232 2.53 11.12 17.46
C ILE A 232 1.31 10.57 18.18
N GLU A 233 0.15 11.06 17.78
CA GLU A 233 -1.11 10.47 18.21
C GLU A 233 -1.31 9.12 17.51
N GLY A 234 -1.11 8.05 18.27
CA GLY A 234 -1.42 6.68 17.88
C GLY A 234 -0.24 5.92 17.28
N ASN A 235 -0.07 4.68 17.71
CA ASN A 235 0.84 3.73 17.10
C ASN A 235 0.12 3.00 15.97
N LEU A 236 0.31 3.46 14.73
CA LEU A 236 -0.27 2.81 13.55
C LEU A 236 0.25 1.38 13.35
N ASP A 237 1.40 1.02 13.93
CA ASP A 237 2.00 -0.30 13.79
C ASP A 237 1.08 -1.42 14.30
N GLU A 238 0.47 -1.28 15.48
CA GLU A 238 -0.36 -2.37 16.03
C GLU A 238 -1.61 -2.63 15.18
N ILE A 239 -2.22 -1.58 14.66
CA ILE A 239 -3.39 -1.69 13.79
C ILE A 239 -3.00 -2.34 12.47
N ASN A 240 -1.91 -1.89 11.86
CA ASN A 240 -1.42 -2.38 10.57
C ASN A 240 -0.91 -3.83 10.67
N VAL A 241 -0.22 -4.19 11.77
CA VAL A 241 0.18 -5.59 12.06
C VAL A 241 -1.02 -6.53 12.06
N LEU A 242 -2.08 -6.14 12.74
CA LEU A 242 -3.30 -6.96 12.80
C LEU A 242 -3.99 -7.05 11.43
N GLU A 243 -4.03 -5.96 10.67
CA GLU A 243 -4.62 -5.94 9.33
C GLU A 243 -3.82 -6.79 8.35
N ARG A 244 -2.50 -6.67 8.33
CA ARG A 244 -1.64 -7.43 7.42
C ARG A 244 -1.56 -8.91 7.78
N LYS A 245 -1.52 -9.25 9.07
CA LYS A 245 -1.65 -10.64 9.50
C LYS A 245 -2.95 -11.24 8.99
N ARG A 246 -4.02 -10.49 9.09
CA ARG A 246 -5.36 -10.85 8.61
C ARG A 246 -5.38 -11.03 7.08
N ASP A 247 -4.76 -10.10 6.33
CA ASP A 247 -4.63 -10.18 4.88
C ASP A 247 -3.81 -11.41 4.45
N ARG A 248 -2.74 -11.73 5.17
CA ARG A 248 -1.95 -12.95 4.95
C ARG A 248 -2.78 -14.21 5.20
N ASP A 249 -3.49 -14.28 6.31
CA ASP A 249 -4.32 -15.45 6.66
C ASP A 249 -5.38 -15.69 5.57
N ILE A 250 -5.95 -14.61 5.02
CA ILE A 250 -6.86 -14.64 3.89
C ILE A 250 -6.15 -15.12 2.62
N ALA A 251 -4.97 -14.58 2.31
CA ALA A 251 -4.20 -14.96 1.13
C ALA A 251 -3.76 -16.44 1.18
N GLU A 252 -3.32 -16.93 2.34
CA GLU A 252 -2.99 -18.35 2.54
C GLU A 252 -4.22 -19.24 2.40
N PHE A 253 -5.38 -18.80 2.91
CA PHE A 253 -6.64 -19.50 2.73
C PHE A 253 -6.97 -19.65 1.25
N PHE A 254 -6.88 -18.56 0.47
CA PHE A 254 -7.12 -18.58 -0.97
C PHE A 254 -6.14 -19.48 -1.73
N LYS A 255 -4.86 -19.44 -1.36
CA LYS A 255 -3.81 -20.22 -2.02
C LYS A 255 -3.97 -21.72 -1.80
N ASN A 256 -4.37 -22.13 -0.59
CA ASN A 256 -4.25 -23.50 -0.15
C ASN A 256 -5.58 -24.22 0.09
N ARG A 257 -6.69 -23.52 0.30
CA ARG A 257 -7.93 -24.10 0.83
C ARG A 257 -9.22 -23.60 0.21
N TYR A 258 -9.16 -22.63 -0.70
CA TYR A 258 -10.38 -22.09 -1.29
C TYR A 258 -11.00 -23.09 -2.26
N SER A 259 -12.26 -23.42 -2.04
CA SER A 259 -13.12 -24.01 -3.07
C SER A 259 -14.48 -23.31 -3.06
N THR A 260 -15.07 -23.18 -4.24
CA THR A 260 -16.41 -22.60 -4.40
C THR A 260 -17.47 -23.42 -3.66
N GLU A 261 -17.29 -24.75 -3.58
CA GLU A 261 -18.16 -25.64 -2.83
C GLU A 261 -18.13 -25.35 -1.33
N VAL A 262 -16.94 -25.17 -0.74
CA VAL A 262 -16.78 -24.81 0.68
C VAL A 262 -17.44 -23.46 0.97
N LEU A 263 -17.30 -22.47 0.09
CA LEU A 263 -17.98 -21.20 0.25
C LEU A 263 -19.50 -21.36 0.23
N CYS A 264 -20.05 -22.04 -0.78
CA CYS A 264 -21.50 -22.27 -0.91
C CYS A 264 -22.09 -22.99 0.30
N ASN A 265 -21.40 -24.04 0.78
CA ASN A 265 -21.83 -24.78 1.95
C ASN A 265 -21.78 -23.93 3.21
N SER A 266 -20.71 -23.14 3.40
CA SER A 266 -20.58 -22.23 4.53
C SER A 266 -21.68 -21.15 4.52
N LEU A 267 -21.99 -20.55 3.39
CA LEU A 267 -23.08 -19.57 3.27
C LEU A 267 -24.44 -20.17 3.64
N LYS A 268 -24.73 -21.40 3.18
CA LYS A 268 -25.97 -22.13 3.56
C LYS A 268 -26.05 -22.49 5.04
N MET A 269 -24.91 -22.72 5.67
CA MET A 269 -24.86 -23.01 7.11
C MET A 269 -24.98 -21.76 7.99
N ILE A 270 -24.55 -20.62 7.47
CA ILE A 270 -24.46 -19.34 8.22
C ILE A 270 -25.78 -18.57 8.13
N PHE A 271 -26.37 -18.50 6.94
CA PHE A 271 -27.54 -17.69 6.69
C PHE A 271 -28.81 -18.53 6.62
N ASP A 272 -29.78 -18.16 7.44
CA ASP A 272 -31.10 -18.80 7.42
C ASP A 272 -31.77 -18.63 6.05
N ASN A 273 -32.29 -19.74 5.49
CA ASN A 273 -32.99 -19.77 4.19
C ASN A 273 -32.16 -19.18 3.03
N TYR A 274 -30.84 -19.38 3.03
CA TYR A 274 -29.96 -18.86 1.98
C TYR A 274 -30.36 -19.35 0.59
N SER A 275 -30.73 -18.43 -0.31
CA SER A 275 -31.22 -18.72 -1.67
C SER A 275 -30.16 -18.48 -2.77
N GLY A 276 -28.92 -18.22 -2.39
CA GLY A 276 -27.85 -17.85 -3.35
C GLY A 276 -27.75 -16.36 -3.65
N GLU A 277 -28.44 -15.54 -2.86
CA GLU A 277 -28.41 -14.08 -2.99
C GLU A 277 -27.82 -13.42 -1.73
N VAL A 278 -26.99 -12.40 -1.91
CA VAL A 278 -26.27 -11.73 -0.80
C VAL A 278 -26.04 -10.25 -1.10
N VAL A 279 -26.05 -9.45 -0.06
CA VAL A 279 -25.62 -8.05 -0.09
C VAL A 279 -24.19 -7.96 0.41
N VAL A 280 -23.35 -7.17 -0.24
CA VAL A 280 -21.99 -6.87 0.21
C VAL A 280 -21.93 -5.45 0.77
N TRP A 281 -21.50 -5.31 2.01
CA TRP A 281 -21.23 -3.99 2.59
C TRP A 281 -19.74 -3.70 2.52
N GLY A 282 -19.35 -2.62 1.83
CA GLY A 282 -18.00 -2.17 1.59
C GLY A 282 -17.50 -2.44 0.17
N ASN A 283 -16.97 -1.39 -0.47
CA ASN A 283 -16.45 -1.43 -1.83
C ASN A 283 -14.91 -1.38 -1.90
N GLY A 284 -14.24 -1.34 -0.75
CA GLY A 284 -12.79 -1.38 -0.65
C GLY A 284 -12.19 -2.73 -1.04
N ARG A 285 -10.90 -2.91 -0.76
CA ARG A 285 -10.11 -4.10 -1.11
C ARG A 285 -10.77 -5.42 -0.70
N ASN A 286 -11.18 -5.54 0.57
CA ASN A 286 -11.85 -6.74 1.08
C ASN A 286 -13.20 -6.99 0.41
N GLY A 287 -13.94 -5.92 0.11
CA GLY A 287 -15.19 -6.01 -0.62
C GLY A 287 -14.99 -6.49 -2.06
N ALA A 288 -13.94 -6.02 -2.74
CA ALA A 288 -13.57 -6.50 -4.08
C ALA A 288 -13.24 -7.99 -4.08
N MET A 289 -12.46 -8.45 -3.09
CA MET A 289 -12.11 -9.85 -2.92
C MET A 289 -13.36 -10.72 -2.65
N LEU A 290 -14.20 -10.32 -1.71
CA LEU A 290 -15.43 -11.01 -1.39
C LEU A 290 -16.36 -11.13 -2.62
N ARG A 291 -16.52 -10.03 -3.38
CA ARG A 291 -17.35 -10.06 -4.60
C ARG A 291 -16.86 -11.07 -5.60
N ARG A 292 -15.55 -11.15 -5.79
CA ARG A 292 -14.97 -12.13 -6.70
C ARG A 292 -15.23 -13.56 -6.25
N MET A 293 -15.04 -13.85 -4.95
CA MET A 293 -15.38 -15.17 -4.39
C MET A 293 -16.81 -15.56 -4.66
N LEU A 294 -17.72 -14.62 -4.41
CA LEU A 294 -19.15 -14.82 -4.64
C LEU A 294 -19.47 -15.07 -6.13
N GLN A 295 -18.85 -14.30 -7.01
CA GLN A 295 -19.00 -14.48 -8.47
C GLN A 295 -18.44 -15.82 -8.94
N ASP A 296 -17.25 -16.21 -8.51
CA ASP A 296 -16.63 -17.51 -8.84
C ASP A 296 -17.49 -18.70 -8.35
N ALA A 297 -18.25 -18.49 -7.27
CA ALA A 297 -19.19 -19.45 -6.70
C ALA A 297 -20.62 -19.30 -7.24
N GLU A 298 -20.83 -18.53 -8.30
CA GLU A 298 -22.13 -18.26 -8.94
C GLU A 298 -23.20 -17.71 -7.97
N GLN A 299 -22.74 -17.00 -6.90
CA GLN A 299 -23.67 -16.36 -5.97
C GLN A 299 -24.09 -14.99 -6.50
N LYS A 300 -25.37 -14.66 -6.38
CA LYS A 300 -25.92 -13.39 -6.87
C LYS A 300 -25.69 -12.28 -5.84
N ILE A 301 -24.96 -11.25 -6.23
CA ILE A 301 -24.81 -10.04 -5.44
C ILE A 301 -25.98 -9.09 -5.75
N LEU A 302 -26.85 -8.88 -4.77
CA LEU A 302 -28.02 -8.01 -4.93
C LEU A 302 -27.63 -6.55 -5.05
N CYS A 303 -26.75 -6.09 -4.18
CA CYS A 303 -26.16 -4.75 -4.25
C CYS A 303 -24.89 -4.66 -3.39
N ILE A 304 -24.19 -3.53 -3.55
CA ILE A 304 -23.01 -3.19 -2.76
C ILE A 304 -23.32 -1.90 -2.00
N ILE A 305 -23.30 -1.96 -0.68
CA ILE A 305 -23.48 -0.79 0.19
C ILE A 305 -22.11 -0.18 0.46
N ASP A 306 -21.96 1.12 0.20
CA ASP A 306 -20.73 1.85 0.53
C ASP A 306 -21.02 3.34 0.67
N SER A 307 -20.41 4.00 1.66
CA SER A 307 -20.63 5.43 1.94
C SER A 307 -20.19 6.35 0.79
N ASN A 308 -19.26 5.88 -0.04
CA ASN A 308 -18.69 6.64 -1.16
C ASN A 308 -19.40 6.34 -2.50
N THR A 309 -20.51 5.60 -2.49
CA THR A 309 -21.30 5.28 -3.68
C THR A 309 -22.74 5.79 -3.55
N TRP A 310 -23.48 5.77 -4.68
CA TRP A 310 -24.90 6.12 -4.67
C TRP A 310 -25.74 5.17 -3.78
N MET A 311 -25.32 3.90 -3.64
CA MET A 311 -25.97 2.92 -2.78
C MET A 311 -25.38 2.99 -1.35
N ASN A 312 -25.63 4.05 -0.64
CA ASN A 312 -25.35 4.12 0.79
C ASN A 312 -26.46 3.40 1.60
N PHE A 313 -26.25 3.23 2.91
CA PHE A 313 -27.18 2.48 3.74
C PHE A 313 -28.58 3.10 3.81
N SER A 314 -28.70 4.41 3.72
CA SER A 314 -30.01 5.08 3.69
C SER A 314 -30.80 4.73 2.43
N GLU A 315 -30.16 4.70 1.27
CA GLU A 315 -30.78 4.31 0.01
C GLU A 315 -31.08 2.80 0.00
N PHE A 316 -30.19 1.98 0.53
CA PHE A 316 -30.41 0.55 0.68
C PHE A 316 -31.69 0.24 1.45
N LYS A 317 -31.92 0.90 2.60
CA LYS A 317 -33.10 0.71 3.42
C LYS A 317 -34.42 1.08 2.73
N LYS A 318 -34.37 2.00 1.78
CA LYS A 318 -35.55 2.41 0.99
C LYS A 318 -35.91 1.36 -0.06
N ILE A 319 -34.91 0.70 -0.65
CA ILE A 319 -35.09 -0.24 -1.75
C ILE A 319 -35.36 -1.65 -1.21
N TYR A 320 -34.63 -2.06 -0.16
CA TYR A 320 -34.72 -3.41 0.41
C TYR A 320 -35.40 -3.36 1.78
N SER A 321 -36.69 -3.65 1.80
CA SER A 321 -37.49 -3.72 3.03
C SER A 321 -37.33 -5.02 3.79
N ASP A 322 -36.85 -6.09 3.12
CA ASP A 322 -36.59 -7.38 3.78
C ASP A 322 -35.37 -7.27 4.73
N ARG A 323 -35.62 -7.46 6.00
CA ARG A 323 -34.63 -7.40 7.06
C ARG A 323 -33.89 -8.73 7.28
N SER A 324 -34.30 -9.79 6.60
CA SER A 324 -33.67 -11.10 6.67
C SER A 324 -32.67 -11.33 5.53
N VAL A 325 -32.49 -10.34 4.63
CA VAL A 325 -31.54 -10.47 3.51
C VAL A 325 -30.12 -10.71 4.04
N PRO A 326 -29.39 -11.71 3.50
CA PRO A 326 -28.01 -11.98 3.90
C PRO A 326 -27.09 -10.82 3.56
N ILE A 327 -26.33 -10.32 4.56
CA ILE A 327 -25.38 -9.22 4.39
C ILE A 327 -23.99 -9.67 4.85
N ILE A 328 -22.98 -9.54 3.98
CA ILE A 328 -21.58 -9.77 4.38
C ILE A 328 -20.87 -8.41 4.46
N VAL A 329 -20.38 -8.10 5.66
CA VAL A 329 -19.68 -6.85 5.96
C VAL A 329 -18.19 -7.05 5.74
N SER A 330 -17.62 -6.37 4.73
CA SER A 330 -16.23 -6.53 4.32
C SER A 330 -15.22 -5.65 5.06
N PRO A 331 -15.56 -4.43 5.56
CA PRO A 331 -14.62 -3.61 6.34
C PRO A 331 -14.41 -4.22 7.74
N TYR A 332 -13.18 -4.60 8.04
CA TYR A 332 -12.86 -5.20 9.35
C TYR A 332 -12.91 -4.20 10.49
N ASN A 333 -12.32 -3.03 10.29
CA ASN A 333 -12.19 -2.02 11.35
C ASN A 333 -13.52 -1.36 11.69
N ALA A 334 -14.46 -1.33 10.76
CA ALA A 334 -15.79 -0.78 10.94
C ALA A 334 -16.86 -1.86 11.19
N TYR A 335 -16.49 -3.13 11.37
CA TYR A 335 -17.47 -4.21 11.51
C TYR A 335 -18.43 -4.01 12.69
N ASP A 336 -17.89 -3.71 13.87
CA ASP A 336 -18.71 -3.57 15.08
C ASP A 336 -19.68 -2.39 15.00
N GLU A 337 -19.23 -1.27 14.38
CA GLU A 337 -20.07 -0.10 14.13
C GLU A 337 -21.19 -0.45 13.14
N ILE A 338 -20.84 -1.07 12.01
CA ILE A 338 -21.80 -1.48 10.98
C ILE A 338 -22.77 -2.52 11.52
N ALA A 339 -22.30 -3.50 12.26
CA ALA A 339 -23.12 -4.53 12.88
C ALA A 339 -24.12 -3.93 13.88
N SER A 340 -23.69 -2.95 14.68
CA SER A 340 -24.54 -2.20 15.59
C SER A 340 -25.61 -1.42 14.86
N GLN A 341 -25.25 -0.80 13.73
CA GLN A 341 -26.19 -0.06 12.88
C GLN A 341 -27.21 -1.01 12.21
N LEU A 342 -26.77 -2.14 11.68
CA LEU A 342 -27.65 -3.17 11.10
C LEU A 342 -28.65 -3.67 12.12
N LYS A 343 -28.17 -4.00 13.33
CA LYS A 343 -29.01 -4.46 14.44
C LYS A 343 -30.05 -3.41 14.86
N ALA A 344 -29.65 -2.15 14.97
CA ALA A 344 -30.56 -1.04 15.33
C ALA A 344 -31.68 -0.86 14.30
N ASP A 345 -31.40 -1.11 13.02
CA ASP A 345 -32.38 -1.04 11.91
C ASP A 345 -33.15 -2.36 11.67
N GLY A 346 -32.97 -3.35 12.56
CA GLY A 346 -33.72 -4.60 12.57
C GLY A 346 -33.23 -5.70 11.63
N TYR A 347 -32.04 -5.55 11.03
CA TYR A 347 -31.40 -6.62 10.25
C TYR A 347 -30.85 -7.68 11.21
N CYS A 348 -31.06 -8.94 10.92
CA CYS A 348 -30.64 -10.05 11.77
C CYS A 348 -29.71 -11.06 11.06
N ASN A 349 -29.59 -10.96 9.75
CA ASN A 349 -28.90 -11.96 8.93
C ASN A 349 -27.62 -11.35 8.31
N TYR A 350 -26.62 -11.07 9.15
CA TYR A 350 -25.36 -10.46 8.71
C TYR A 350 -24.12 -11.11 9.36
N LEU A 351 -23.00 -11.03 8.66
CA LEU A 351 -21.71 -11.61 9.08
C LEU A 351 -20.55 -10.76 8.60
N GLY A 352 -19.46 -10.72 9.38
CA GLY A 352 -18.20 -10.13 8.92
C GLY A 352 -17.45 -11.07 7.95
N PHE A 353 -16.76 -10.49 7.00
CA PHE A 353 -15.98 -11.27 6.03
C PHE A 353 -14.90 -12.12 6.71
N LYS A 354 -14.23 -11.59 7.75
CA LYS A 354 -13.31 -12.40 8.56
C LYS A 354 -13.98 -13.63 9.16
N GLN A 355 -15.15 -13.44 9.76
CA GLN A 355 -15.90 -14.54 10.38
C GLN A 355 -16.33 -15.59 9.34
N LEU A 356 -16.64 -15.17 8.10
CA LEU A 356 -16.88 -16.08 6.98
C LEU A 356 -15.65 -16.94 6.68
N ILE A 357 -14.47 -16.32 6.57
CA ILE A 357 -13.21 -17.03 6.33
C ILE A 357 -12.90 -18.00 7.47
N ASP A 358 -13.08 -17.60 8.72
CA ASP A 358 -12.85 -18.47 9.87
C ASP A 358 -13.78 -19.71 9.84
N LYS A 359 -15.05 -19.53 9.49
CA LYS A 359 -16.01 -20.64 9.36
C LYS A 359 -15.68 -21.58 8.20
N MET A 360 -15.28 -21.04 7.06
CA MET A 360 -14.82 -21.85 5.92
C MET A 360 -13.57 -22.66 6.29
N THR A 361 -12.66 -22.08 7.08
CA THR A 361 -11.45 -22.76 7.54
C THR A 361 -11.78 -23.90 8.52
N TYR A 362 -12.77 -23.72 9.39
CA TYR A 362 -13.20 -24.74 10.33
C TYR A 362 -13.90 -25.93 9.61
N SER A 363 -14.72 -25.65 8.61
CA SER A 363 -15.40 -26.67 7.79
C SER A 363 -14.43 -27.56 7.01
N TYR A 364 -13.17 -27.15 6.83
CA TYR A 364 -12.12 -27.91 6.15
C TYR A 364 -11.34 -28.86 7.09
N LYS A 365 -11.44 -28.66 8.41
CA LYS A 365 -10.73 -29.46 9.43
C LYS A 365 -11.57 -30.62 9.96
N ASN A 366 -12.84 -30.67 9.66
CA ASN A 366 -13.79 -31.71 10.02
C ASN A 366 -14.41 -32.37 8.78
#